data_051e373edffef73403c0ca044fdafa8b
#
_entry.id   051e373edffef73403c0ca044fdafa8b
#
_cell.length_a   1.000
_cell.length_b   1.000
_cell.length_c   1.000
_cell.angle_alpha   90.00
_cell.angle_beta   90.00
_cell.angle_gamma   90.00
#
_symmetry.space_group_name_H-M   'P 1'
#
loop_
_entity.id
_entity.type
_entity.pdbx_description
1 polymer ?
#
loop_
_entity_poly.entity_id
_entity_poly.type
_entity_poly.pdbx_seq_one_letter_code
_entity_poly.pdbx_strand_id
1 'polypeptide(L)'
;LGCHTSQIVPGTYKKAHRHACGTNVFTIDGDGYSLLWYEDGEDDVVRVDWDHGVVVTPPEQMFHQHFNTGSTPSRYLALQFGTVRYPMTWAKKEIWSGNVDKSVEDGGAQIEYENQMPQIHKIWLDDIDKKGITSEMSDIFDETNIRAGN
;
A
#
# COMPACT_ATOMS: atom_id res chain seq x y z
N LEU A 1 -20.36 -2.37 -6.52
CA LEU A 1 -19.13 -3.17 -6.40
C LEU A 1 -18.21 -2.81 -7.55
N GLY A 2 -16.98 -2.40 -7.23
CA GLY A 2 -15.89 -2.23 -8.19
C GLY A 2 -14.82 -3.29 -7.96
N CYS A 3 -14.07 -3.65 -8.98
CA CYS A 3 -12.92 -4.51 -8.83
C CYS A 3 -11.81 -4.11 -9.81
N HIS A 4 -10.57 -4.36 -9.40
CA HIS A 4 -9.41 -4.27 -10.29
C HIS A 4 -8.33 -5.24 -9.84
N THR A 5 -7.49 -5.64 -10.78
CA THR A 5 -6.25 -6.35 -10.48
C THR A 5 -5.09 -5.37 -10.47
N SER A 6 -4.17 -5.58 -9.54
CA SER A 6 -2.92 -4.83 -9.48
C SER A 6 -1.74 -5.77 -9.55
N GLN A 7 -0.66 -5.29 -10.15
CA GLN A 7 0.63 -5.97 -10.19
C GLN A 7 1.70 -5.04 -9.64
N ILE A 8 2.59 -5.58 -8.81
CA ILE A 8 3.75 -4.88 -8.27
C ILE A 8 4.98 -5.63 -8.78
N VAL A 9 5.83 -4.96 -9.53
CA VAL A 9 7.05 -5.56 -10.08
C VAL A 9 8.10 -5.77 -8.97
N PRO A 10 9.03 -6.74 -9.14
CA PRO A 10 10.12 -6.93 -8.18
C PRO A 10 10.90 -5.64 -7.92
N GLY A 11 11.42 -5.49 -6.72
CA GLY A 11 12.20 -4.32 -6.34
C GLY A 11 11.37 -3.03 -6.15
N THR A 12 10.05 -3.12 -6.10
CA THR A 12 9.16 -1.95 -5.91
C THR A 12 8.02 -2.24 -4.94
N TYR A 13 7.31 -1.16 -4.57
CA TYR A 13 6.06 -1.21 -3.84
C TYR A 13 5.16 -0.04 -4.25
N LYS A 14 3.90 -0.03 -3.82
CA LYS A 14 2.93 1.03 -4.14
C LYS A 14 3.01 2.17 -3.14
N LYS A 15 2.58 3.36 -3.54
CA LYS A 15 2.33 4.48 -2.62
C LYS A 15 1.25 4.10 -1.62
N ALA A 16 1.38 4.58 -0.38
CA ALA A 16 0.35 4.44 0.63
C ALA A 16 -0.89 5.25 0.24
N HIS A 17 -2.06 4.68 0.49
CA HIS A 17 -3.32 5.37 0.26
C HIS A 17 -4.40 4.85 1.21
N ARG A 18 -5.50 5.57 1.28
CA ARG A 18 -6.69 5.17 2.05
C ARG A 18 -7.96 5.32 1.23
N HIS A 19 -8.97 4.58 1.60
CA HIS A 19 -10.28 4.65 0.98
C HIS A 19 -11.35 5.11 1.96
N ALA A 20 -12.36 5.81 1.45
CA ALA A 20 -13.54 6.17 2.23
C ALA A 20 -14.42 4.96 2.55
N CYS A 21 -14.35 3.90 1.74
CA CYS A 21 -15.11 2.66 1.93
C CYS A 21 -14.17 1.47 2.07
N GLY A 22 -14.69 0.37 2.62
CA GLY A 22 -13.93 -0.86 2.78
C GLY A 22 -13.52 -1.48 1.43
N THR A 23 -12.37 -2.10 1.45
CA THR A 23 -11.81 -2.83 0.31
C THR A 23 -11.33 -4.19 0.79
N ASN A 24 -11.59 -5.23 0.03
CA ASN A 24 -10.98 -6.54 0.25
C ASN A 24 -9.91 -6.76 -0.82
N VAL A 25 -8.69 -7.00 -0.38
CA VAL A 25 -7.54 -7.30 -1.23
C VAL A 25 -7.22 -8.79 -1.13
N PHE A 26 -7.42 -9.51 -2.22
CA PHE A 26 -7.14 -10.94 -2.33
C PHE A 26 -5.78 -11.15 -2.99
N THR A 27 -4.84 -11.77 -2.31
CA THR A 27 -3.54 -12.12 -2.90
C THR A 27 -3.72 -13.28 -3.88
N ILE A 28 -3.28 -13.05 -5.12
CA ILE A 28 -3.39 -14.04 -6.19
C ILE A 28 -2.08 -14.80 -6.32
N ASP A 29 -0.96 -14.08 -6.36
CA ASP A 29 0.36 -14.64 -6.63
C ASP A 29 1.49 -13.71 -6.17
N GLY A 30 2.65 -14.29 -5.88
CA GLY A 30 3.86 -13.58 -5.49
C GLY A 30 3.99 -13.37 -3.98
N ASP A 31 5.21 -13.03 -3.57
CA ASP A 31 5.58 -12.76 -2.18
C ASP A 31 5.39 -11.28 -1.84
N GLY A 32 4.94 -11.01 -0.63
CA GLY A 32 4.82 -9.64 -0.17
C GLY A 32 4.10 -9.50 1.15
N TYR A 33 3.73 -8.29 1.46
CA TYR A 33 2.91 -7.97 2.62
C TYR A 33 2.16 -6.65 2.41
N SER A 34 1.21 -6.38 3.28
CA SER A 34 0.57 -5.08 3.44
C SER A 34 0.93 -4.48 4.79
N LEU A 35 1.17 -3.17 4.83
CA LEU A 35 1.23 -2.39 6.05
C LEU A 35 -0.04 -1.55 6.15
N LEU A 36 -0.61 -1.44 7.36
CA LEU A 36 -1.82 -0.69 7.65
C LEU A 36 -1.62 0.17 8.88
N TRP A 37 -2.07 1.45 8.85
CA TRP A 37 -1.98 2.37 9.98
C TRP A 37 -3.01 3.49 9.89
N TYR A 38 -3.34 4.14 11.00
CA TYR A 38 -4.10 5.38 11.04
C TYR A 38 -3.17 6.60 11.09
N GLU A 39 -3.65 7.74 10.65
CA GLU A 39 -2.87 8.99 10.57
C GLU A 39 -2.28 9.44 11.92
N ASP A 40 -2.97 9.14 13.02
CA ASP A 40 -2.58 9.42 14.41
C ASP A 40 -1.89 8.23 15.10
N GLY A 41 -1.68 7.14 14.40
CA GLY A 41 -1.12 5.87 14.90
C GLY A 41 0.09 5.40 14.09
N GLU A 42 0.99 6.31 13.73
CA GLU A 42 2.19 5.98 12.93
C GLU A 42 3.10 4.98 13.63
N ASP A 43 3.06 4.89 14.96
CA ASP A 43 3.79 3.90 15.76
C ASP A 43 3.10 2.53 15.79
N ASP A 44 1.82 2.45 15.40
CA ASP A 44 0.99 1.24 15.44
C ASP A 44 0.77 0.64 14.03
N VAL A 45 1.86 0.42 13.30
CA VAL A 45 1.79 -0.18 11.96
C VAL A 45 1.52 -1.67 12.05
N VAL A 46 0.38 -2.10 11.50
CA VAL A 46 0.02 -3.52 11.40
C VAL A 46 0.57 -4.10 10.11
N ARG A 47 1.33 -5.19 10.21
CA ARG A 47 1.82 -5.95 9.07
C ARG A 47 0.97 -7.19 8.84
N VAL A 48 0.58 -7.42 7.60
CA VAL A 48 -0.10 -8.64 7.15
C VAL A 48 0.70 -9.25 6.01
N ASP A 49 1.36 -10.36 6.29
CA ASP A 49 2.14 -11.07 5.27
C ASP A 49 1.21 -11.76 4.27
N TRP A 50 1.63 -11.82 3.03
CA TRP A 50 0.89 -12.44 1.95
C TRP A 50 1.26 -13.90 1.77
N ASP A 51 0.21 -14.68 1.51
CA ASP A 51 0.28 -16.03 0.96
C ASP A 51 -0.87 -16.15 -0.04
N HIS A 52 -0.85 -17.17 -0.89
CA HIS A 52 -1.92 -17.41 -1.85
C HIS A 52 -3.29 -17.51 -1.16
N GLY A 53 -4.23 -16.67 -1.61
CA GLY A 53 -5.59 -16.63 -1.07
C GLY A 53 -5.76 -15.85 0.25
N VAL A 54 -4.70 -15.24 0.78
CA VAL A 54 -4.84 -14.31 1.92
C VAL A 54 -5.71 -13.13 1.52
N VAL A 55 -6.61 -12.73 2.42
CA VAL A 55 -7.45 -11.54 2.25
C VAL A 55 -7.07 -10.50 3.27
N VAL A 56 -6.64 -9.35 2.78
CA VAL A 56 -6.39 -8.15 3.60
C VAL A 56 -7.57 -7.23 3.44
N THR A 57 -8.16 -6.81 4.55
CA THR A 57 -9.31 -5.88 4.55
C THR A 57 -8.95 -4.62 5.31
N PRO A 58 -8.36 -3.61 4.65
CA PRO A 58 -8.12 -2.33 5.30
C PRO A 58 -9.43 -1.69 5.75
N PRO A 59 -9.55 -1.31 7.04
CA PRO A 59 -10.71 -0.57 7.52
C PRO A 59 -10.91 0.77 6.81
N GLU A 60 -12.12 1.34 6.93
CA GLU A 60 -12.41 2.69 6.41
C GLU A 60 -11.38 3.71 6.94
N GLN A 61 -10.85 4.54 6.04
CA GLN A 61 -9.86 5.61 6.33
C GLN A 61 -8.51 5.14 6.86
N MET A 62 -8.25 3.85 6.99
CA MET A 62 -6.93 3.34 7.36
C MET A 62 -5.99 3.39 6.15
N PHE A 63 -4.84 4.05 6.29
CA PHE A 63 -3.79 3.98 5.29
C PHE A 63 -3.33 2.54 5.14
N HIS A 64 -3.08 2.16 3.91
CA HIS A 64 -2.51 0.85 3.60
C HIS A 64 -1.57 0.96 2.41
N GLN A 65 -0.57 0.10 2.43
CA GLN A 65 0.48 0.06 1.44
C GLN A 65 0.85 -1.40 1.15
N HIS A 66 1.13 -1.70 -0.11
CA HIS A 66 1.37 -3.06 -0.58
C HIS A 66 2.77 -3.18 -1.14
N PHE A 67 3.51 -4.18 -0.68
CA PHE A 67 4.93 -4.39 -0.93
C PHE A 67 5.18 -5.72 -1.62
N ASN A 68 5.99 -5.70 -2.68
CA ASN A 68 6.55 -6.92 -3.24
C ASN A 68 7.90 -7.20 -2.56
N THR A 69 8.08 -8.42 -2.06
CA THR A 69 9.34 -8.91 -1.48
C THR A 69 9.85 -10.17 -2.18
N GLY A 70 9.31 -10.45 -3.37
CA GLY A 70 9.70 -11.59 -4.20
C GLY A 70 10.51 -11.18 -5.42
N SER A 71 11.13 -12.17 -6.05
CA SER A 71 11.85 -12.02 -7.32
C SER A 71 10.93 -12.07 -8.55
N THR A 72 9.62 -12.28 -8.34
CA THR A 72 8.58 -12.29 -9.36
C THR A 72 7.54 -11.21 -9.07
N PRO A 73 6.75 -10.79 -10.08
CA PRO A 73 5.65 -9.84 -9.83
C PRO A 73 4.63 -10.39 -8.84
N SER A 74 4.26 -9.59 -7.85
CA SER A 74 3.15 -9.89 -6.93
C SER A 74 1.85 -9.35 -7.49
N ARG A 75 0.76 -10.12 -7.36
CA ARG A 75 -0.57 -9.77 -7.89
C ARG A 75 -1.64 -9.91 -6.85
N TYR A 76 -2.57 -8.96 -6.87
CA TYR A 76 -3.78 -9.03 -6.07
C TYR A 76 -5.01 -8.56 -6.82
N LEU A 77 -6.18 -9.04 -6.39
CA LEU A 77 -7.50 -8.56 -6.76
C LEU A 77 -8.04 -7.68 -5.64
N ALA A 78 -8.36 -6.44 -5.93
CA ALA A 78 -9.08 -5.56 -5.01
C ALA A 78 -10.56 -5.51 -5.36
N LEU A 79 -11.40 -5.76 -4.36
CA LEU A 79 -12.85 -5.64 -4.43
C LEU A 79 -13.29 -4.48 -3.53
N GLN A 80 -13.87 -3.45 -4.13
CA GLN A 80 -14.40 -2.28 -3.43
C GLN A 80 -15.92 -2.31 -3.38
N PHE A 81 -16.48 -1.96 -2.23
CA PHE A 81 -17.92 -1.89 -2.03
C PHE A 81 -18.30 -0.61 -1.28
N GLY A 82 -19.41 -0.02 -1.68
CA GLY A 82 -19.97 1.13 -0.99
C GLY A 82 -20.65 0.74 0.32
N THR A 83 -20.67 1.68 1.25
CA THR A 83 -21.42 1.59 2.50
C THR A 83 -22.58 2.60 2.51
N VAL A 84 -23.44 2.54 3.52
CA VAL A 84 -24.49 3.57 3.71
C VAL A 84 -23.87 4.96 3.86
N ARG A 85 -22.72 5.05 4.55
CA ARG A 85 -21.98 6.30 4.75
C ARG A 85 -21.25 6.75 3.49
N TYR A 86 -20.69 5.79 2.73
CA TYR A 86 -19.92 6.02 1.51
C TYR A 86 -20.52 5.22 0.35
N PRO A 87 -21.65 5.65 -0.20
CA PRO A 87 -22.31 4.92 -1.28
C PRO A 87 -21.47 4.98 -2.56
N MET A 88 -21.25 3.82 -3.16
CA MET A 88 -20.55 3.69 -4.44
C MET A 88 -21.53 4.06 -5.58
N THR A 89 -21.55 5.33 -5.95
CA THR A 89 -22.33 5.84 -7.09
C THR A 89 -21.43 6.60 -8.05
N TRP A 90 -21.79 6.61 -9.34
CA TRP A 90 -21.02 7.37 -10.35
C TRP A 90 -20.88 8.86 -10.01
N ALA A 91 -21.93 9.45 -9.42
CA ALA A 91 -21.95 10.85 -9.04
C ALA A 91 -21.08 11.16 -7.80
N LYS A 92 -20.59 10.14 -7.09
CA LYS A 92 -19.83 10.26 -5.85
C LYS A 92 -18.53 9.44 -5.87
N LYS A 93 -17.99 9.19 -7.04
CA LYS A 93 -16.73 8.43 -7.22
C LYS A 93 -15.60 8.99 -6.35
N GLU A 94 -15.47 10.30 -6.29
CA GLU A 94 -14.46 10.99 -5.49
C GLU A 94 -14.61 10.75 -3.98
N ILE A 95 -15.84 10.54 -3.52
CA ILE A 95 -16.12 10.29 -2.11
C ILE A 95 -15.74 8.87 -1.71
N TRP A 96 -16.05 7.87 -2.52
CA TRP A 96 -15.75 6.48 -2.17
C TRP A 96 -14.33 6.05 -2.54
N SER A 97 -13.77 6.60 -3.60
CA SER A 97 -12.36 6.38 -3.95
C SER A 97 -11.40 7.18 -3.07
N GLY A 98 -11.91 8.24 -2.40
CA GLY A 98 -11.11 9.08 -1.52
C GLY A 98 -10.03 9.89 -2.25
N ASN A 99 -10.17 10.11 -3.57
CA ASN A 99 -9.12 10.74 -4.39
C ASN A 99 -7.77 10.05 -4.19
N VAL A 100 -7.75 8.72 -4.33
CA VAL A 100 -6.57 7.88 -4.08
C VAL A 100 -5.34 8.21 -4.93
N ASP A 101 -5.52 8.96 -5.99
CA ASP A 101 -4.47 9.41 -6.89
C ASP A 101 -4.00 10.85 -6.58
N LYS A 102 -4.53 11.45 -5.50
CA LYS A 102 -4.22 12.81 -5.08
C LYS A 102 -3.52 12.79 -3.73
N SER A 103 -2.47 13.61 -3.58
CA SER A 103 -1.73 13.74 -2.32
C SER A 103 -2.62 14.20 -1.16
N VAL A 104 -2.33 13.70 0.04
CA VAL A 104 -2.95 14.18 1.28
C VAL A 104 -2.68 15.66 1.52
N GLU A 105 -1.54 16.17 1.09
CA GLU A 105 -1.18 17.59 1.18
C GLU A 105 -2.11 18.48 0.35
N ASP A 106 -2.66 17.94 -0.72
CA ASP A 106 -3.63 18.60 -1.59
C ASP A 106 -5.09 18.27 -1.23
N GLY A 107 -5.32 17.61 -0.09
CA GLY A 107 -6.65 17.15 0.35
C GLY A 107 -7.12 15.87 -0.33
N GLY A 108 -6.22 15.05 -0.82
CA GLY A 108 -6.47 13.69 -1.33
C GLY A 108 -6.29 12.61 -0.27
N ALA A 109 -5.96 11.41 -0.71
CA ALA A 109 -5.87 10.23 0.14
C ALA A 109 -4.61 9.37 -0.12
N GLN A 110 -3.62 9.91 -0.84
CA GLN A 110 -2.35 9.25 -1.14
C GLN A 110 -1.20 9.93 -0.42
N ILE A 111 -0.28 9.16 0.14
CA ILE A 111 1.01 9.65 0.65
C ILE A 111 2.04 9.50 -0.45
N GLU A 112 2.65 10.62 -0.86
CA GLU A 112 3.72 10.62 -1.84
C GLU A 112 4.99 9.98 -1.25
N TYR A 113 5.86 9.40 -2.09
CA TYR A 113 7.06 8.73 -1.61
C TYR A 113 7.98 9.65 -0.81
N GLU A 114 8.11 10.91 -1.22
CA GLU A 114 8.89 11.94 -0.55
C GLU A 114 8.34 12.33 0.84
N ASN A 115 7.06 12.06 1.09
CA ASN A 115 6.36 12.33 2.35
C ASN A 115 6.15 11.06 3.19
N GLN A 116 6.63 9.93 2.69
CA GLN A 116 6.53 8.66 3.40
C GLN A 116 7.51 8.61 4.57
N MET A 117 7.08 8.02 5.68
CA MET A 117 7.95 7.74 6.83
C MET A 117 9.17 6.90 6.39
N PRO A 118 10.41 7.35 6.66
CA PRO A 118 11.62 6.61 6.24
C PRO A 118 11.68 5.16 6.76
N GLN A 119 11.15 4.90 7.95
CA GLN A 119 11.09 3.56 8.54
C GLN A 119 10.26 2.57 7.70
N ILE A 120 9.24 3.02 6.98
CA ILE A 120 8.46 2.16 6.08
C ILE A 120 9.34 1.62 4.94
N HIS A 121 10.11 2.51 4.32
CA HIS A 121 11.06 2.09 3.28
C HIS A 121 12.15 1.17 3.82
N LYS A 122 12.66 1.47 5.02
CA LYS A 122 13.66 0.63 5.69
C LYS A 122 13.16 -0.78 5.98
N ILE A 123 11.94 -0.94 6.48
CA ILE A 123 11.34 -2.28 6.71
C ILE A 123 11.36 -3.10 5.43
N TRP A 124 10.98 -2.49 4.31
CA TRP A 124 10.95 -3.18 3.03
C TRP A 124 12.36 -3.47 2.50
N LEU A 125 13.31 -2.52 2.60
CA LEU A 125 14.70 -2.75 2.21
C LEU A 125 15.31 -3.92 2.97
N ASP A 126 15.12 -3.97 4.31
CA ASP A 126 15.65 -5.06 5.15
C ASP A 126 15.10 -6.43 4.72
N ASP A 127 13.87 -6.48 4.21
CA ASP A 127 13.27 -7.73 3.75
C ASP A 127 13.76 -8.17 2.37
N ILE A 128 13.89 -7.26 1.41
CA ILE A 128 14.40 -7.59 0.07
C ILE A 128 15.90 -7.89 0.10
N ASP A 129 16.68 -7.19 0.95
CA ASP A 129 18.12 -7.42 1.13
C ASP A 129 18.39 -8.85 1.65
N LYS A 130 17.57 -9.34 2.62
CA LYS A 130 17.65 -10.75 3.11
C LYS A 130 17.42 -11.78 1.99
N LYS A 131 16.66 -11.41 0.98
CA LYS A 131 16.34 -12.29 -0.17
C LYS A 131 17.26 -12.04 -1.39
N GLY A 132 18.18 -11.11 -1.31
CA GLY A 132 19.11 -10.76 -2.40
C GLY A 132 18.40 -10.10 -3.59
N ILE A 133 17.29 -9.39 -3.34
CA ILE A 133 16.52 -8.67 -4.36
C ILE A 133 17.02 -7.23 -4.42
N THR A 134 17.29 -6.73 -5.64
CA THR A 134 17.72 -5.35 -5.86
C THR A 134 16.52 -4.41 -5.79
N SER A 135 16.67 -3.28 -5.10
CA SER A 135 15.70 -2.20 -5.12
C SER A 135 15.75 -1.45 -6.46
N GLU A 136 14.59 -1.16 -7.01
CA GLU A 136 14.39 -0.28 -8.17
C GLU A 136 13.89 1.12 -7.73
N MET A 137 14.04 1.46 -6.44
CA MET A 137 13.55 2.71 -5.87
C MET A 137 14.65 3.67 -5.41
N SER A 138 15.91 3.36 -5.70
CA SER A 138 17.08 4.17 -5.33
C SER A 138 17.11 5.57 -5.93
N ASP A 139 16.39 5.79 -7.04
CA ASP A 139 16.24 7.13 -7.63
C ASP A 139 15.26 8.02 -6.85
N ILE A 140 14.45 7.41 -5.97
CA ILE A 140 13.45 8.08 -5.15
C ILE A 140 13.93 8.26 -3.71
N PHE A 141 14.64 7.27 -3.19
CA PHE A 141 15.10 7.22 -1.80
C PHE A 141 16.62 7.18 -1.69
N ASP A 142 17.20 7.94 -0.74
CA ASP A 142 18.61 7.78 -0.36
C ASP A 142 18.80 6.49 0.46
N GLU A 143 18.79 5.38 -0.24
CA GLU A 143 18.85 4.06 0.39
C GLU A 143 20.17 3.80 1.14
N THR A 144 21.25 4.49 0.79
CA THR A 144 22.52 4.37 1.50
C THR A 144 22.40 4.89 2.93
N ASN A 145 21.80 6.07 3.09
CA ASN A 145 21.56 6.65 4.40
C ASN A 145 20.49 5.87 5.18
N ILE A 146 19.44 5.43 4.53
CA ILE A 146 18.37 4.63 5.16
C ILE A 146 18.92 3.30 5.69
N ARG A 147 19.78 2.60 4.93
CA ARG A 147 20.45 1.37 5.39
C ARG A 147 21.40 1.62 6.56
N ALA A 148 22.05 2.79 6.59
CA ALA A 148 22.93 3.18 7.68
C ALA A 148 22.18 3.56 8.98
N GLY A 149 20.85 3.70 8.93
CA GLY A 149 20.02 4.09 10.08
C GLY A 149 20.05 5.58 10.39
N ASN A 150 20.36 6.41 9.40
CA ASN A 150 20.40 7.87 9.50
C ASN A 150 19.14 8.51 8.90
#